data_fcac16773bcfcc1de5900124549a6ea0
#
_entry.id   fcac16773bcfcc1de5900124549a6ea0
#
_cell.length_a   1.000
_cell.length_b   1.000
_cell.length_c   1.000
_cell.angle_alpha   90.00
_cell.angle_beta   90.00
_cell.angle_gamma   90.00
#
_symmetry.space_group_name_H-M   'P 1'
#
loop_
_entity.id
_entity.type
_entity.pdbx_description
1 polymer ?
#
loop_
_entity_poly.entity_id
_entity_poly.type
_entity_poly.pdbx_seq_one_letter_code
_entity_poly.pdbx_strand_id
1 'polypeptide(L)'
;EKFNKKNIIAIAVVVFVLLIIAILGKRTNSKAIANNFDFSIDKNKNNEPLTDTTFALDTFITVSIYNGGDENVLKESMQFIRNYENIFSATSESAELYKLNHREKGTMSVEVSDELAYLIDKALYYSKISHGAFDITTEPIKELWDFNAEEPELPSDESIKEALPKVDYNKVSVDGNTVKFTSDDTRINLGA
;
A
#
# COMPACT_ATOMS: atom_id res chain seq x y z
N GLU A 1 10.74 20.35 22.32
CA GLU A 1 10.45 20.58 20.88
C GLU A 1 9.28 19.71 20.49
N LYS A 2 8.12 20.31 20.18
CA LYS A 2 6.94 19.57 19.72
C LYS A 2 7.13 19.22 18.24
N PHE A 3 7.35 17.96 17.93
CA PHE A 3 7.35 17.46 16.55
C PHE A 3 6.00 17.80 15.87
N ASN A 4 6.06 18.47 14.72
CA ASN A 4 4.89 18.83 13.93
C ASN A 4 4.27 17.54 13.35
N LYS A 5 2.93 17.38 13.46
CA LYS A 5 2.20 16.20 12.94
C LYS A 5 2.55 15.87 11.48
N LYS A 6 2.80 16.87 10.64
CA LYS A 6 3.24 16.67 9.25
C LYS A 6 4.58 15.94 9.13
N ASN A 7 5.53 16.21 10.03
CA ASN A 7 6.84 15.55 10.03
C ASN A 7 6.74 14.11 10.54
N ILE A 8 5.81 13.81 11.44
CA ILE A 8 5.58 12.45 11.94
C ILE A 8 4.98 11.57 10.83
N ILE A 9 4.04 12.10 10.05
CA ILE A 9 3.44 11.38 8.91
C ILE A 9 4.49 11.13 7.81
N ALA A 10 5.31 12.12 7.47
CA ALA A 10 6.38 11.96 6.48
C ALA A 10 7.40 10.89 6.90
N ILE A 11 7.81 10.88 8.19
CA ILE A 11 8.72 9.86 8.73
C ILE A 11 8.06 8.47 8.72
N ALA A 12 6.78 8.36 9.03
CA ALA A 12 6.05 7.09 9.02
C ALA A 12 5.96 6.50 7.61
N VAL A 13 5.70 7.32 6.59
CA VAL A 13 5.67 6.89 5.19
C VAL A 13 7.05 6.43 4.72
N VAL A 14 8.11 7.16 5.04
CA VAL A 14 9.49 6.78 4.70
C VAL A 14 9.89 5.47 5.39
N VAL A 15 9.54 5.29 6.66
CA VAL A 15 9.80 4.05 7.41
C VAL A 15 9.02 2.88 6.83
N PHE A 16 7.77 3.09 6.41
CA PHE A 16 6.94 2.06 5.78
C PHE A 16 7.50 1.61 4.42
N VAL A 17 7.90 2.55 3.57
CA VAL A 17 8.57 2.25 2.29
C VAL A 17 9.90 1.53 2.50
N LEU A 18 10.71 1.94 3.48
CA LEU A 18 11.97 1.27 3.81
C LEU A 18 11.76 -0.13 4.39
N LEU A 19 10.68 -0.36 5.12
CA LEU A 19 10.29 -1.69 5.62
C LEU A 19 9.88 -2.62 4.45
N ILE A 20 9.11 -2.14 3.49
CA ILE A 20 8.76 -2.89 2.27
C ILE A 20 10.02 -3.28 1.51
N ILE A 21 10.95 -2.35 1.27
CA ILE A 21 12.23 -2.60 0.59
C ILE A 21 13.09 -3.62 1.36
N ALA A 22 13.16 -3.53 2.68
CA ALA A 22 13.92 -4.47 3.52
C ALA A 22 13.33 -5.89 3.54
N ILE A 23 12.03 -6.01 3.37
CA ILE A 23 11.32 -7.30 3.38
C ILE A 23 11.41 -7.98 2.01
N LEU A 24 11.24 -7.23 0.92
CA LEU A 24 11.37 -7.75 -0.46
C LEU A 24 12.82 -8.10 -0.79
N GLY A 25 13.82 -7.36 -0.28
CA GLY A 25 15.24 -7.65 -0.45
C GLY A 25 15.72 -8.98 0.17
N LYS A 26 14.92 -9.62 1.02
CA LYS A 26 15.24 -10.95 1.57
C LYS A 26 14.89 -12.12 0.64
N ARG A 27 14.05 -11.91 -0.37
CA ARG A 27 13.63 -12.96 -1.32
C ARG A 27 14.45 -12.95 -2.64
N THR A 28 14.99 -11.82 -3.03
CA THR A 28 15.91 -11.73 -4.17
C THR A 28 17.33 -11.80 -3.62
N ASN A 29 18.17 -12.70 -4.18
CA ASN A 29 19.57 -12.94 -3.83
C ASN A 29 20.30 -11.63 -3.47
N SER A 30 20.28 -11.23 -2.21
CA SER A 30 20.78 -9.95 -1.68
C SER A 30 22.31 -9.77 -1.88
N LYS A 31 23.02 -10.82 -2.26
CA LYS A 31 24.45 -10.74 -2.60
C LYS A 31 24.76 -10.10 -3.94
N ALA A 32 23.82 -10.10 -4.90
CA ALA A 32 24.06 -9.50 -6.23
C ALA A 32 23.82 -7.98 -6.23
N ILE A 33 22.95 -7.47 -5.36
CA ILE A 33 22.62 -6.04 -5.29
C ILE A 33 23.62 -5.28 -4.41
N ALA A 34 24.10 -5.89 -3.33
CA ALA A 34 25.01 -5.24 -2.39
C ALA A 34 26.44 -5.03 -2.94
N ASN A 35 26.87 -5.79 -3.96
CA ASN A 35 28.23 -5.71 -4.49
C ASN A 35 28.45 -4.63 -5.57
N ASN A 36 27.38 -3.92 -6.02
CA ASN A 36 27.49 -2.85 -7.01
C ASN A 36 27.13 -1.46 -6.47
N PHE A 37 26.85 -1.33 -5.17
CA PHE A 37 26.68 -0.01 -4.55
C PHE A 37 28.00 0.45 -3.94
N ASP A 38 28.85 1.05 -4.80
CA ASP A 38 29.99 1.83 -4.32
C ASP A 38 29.47 3.14 -3.74
N PHE A 39 29.41 3.21 -2.41
CA PHE A 39 28.98 4.40 -1.66
C PHE A 39 30.16 5.38 -1.51
N SER A 40 30.84 5.68 -2.62
CA SER A 40 31.84 6.73 -2.63
C SER A 40 31.14 8.10 -2.66
N ILE A 41 31.14 8.79 -1.52
CA ILE A 41 30.65 10.18 -1.42
C ILE A 41 31.60 11.07 -2.21
N ASP A 42 31.24 11.40 -3.44
CA ASP A 42 31.94 12.43 -4.22
C ASP A 42 31.59 13.81 -3.66
N LYS A 43 32.51 14.40 -2.90
CA LYS A 43 32.35 15.67 -2.18
C LYS A 43 32.32 16.91 -3.10
N ASN A 44 32.28 16.76 -4.41
CA ASN A 44 32.54 17.85 -5.37
C ASN A 44 31.43 18.13 -6.38
N LYS A 45 30.20 17.66 -6.20
CA LYS A 45 29.05 18.09 -7.02
C LYS A 45 28.00 18.80 -6.15
N ASN A 46 27.41 19.85 -6.71
CA ASN A 46 26.34 20.65 -6.09
C ASN A 46 25.38 19.76 -5.31
N ASN A 47 25.24 20.07 -4.02
CA ASN A 47 24.47 19.28 -3.03
C ASN A 47 22.95 19.23 -3.31
N GLU A 48 22.49 19.52 -4.51
CA GLU A 48 21.08 19.42 -4.86
C GLU A 48 20.73 17.98 -5.18
N PRO A 49 19.69 17.42 -4.56
CA PRO A 49 19.24 16.08 -4.85
C PRO A 49 18.60 16.01 -6.24
N LEU A 50 18.84 14.92 -6.93
CA LEU A 50 18.03 14.55 -8.09
C LEU A 50 16.67 14.10 -7.59
N THR A 51 15.60 14.81 -7.96
CA THR A 51 14.28 14.61 -7.36
C THR A 51 13.22 14.47 -8.43
N ASP A 52 12.29 13.54 -8.24
CA ASP A 52 11.08 13.42 -9.04
C ASP A 52 9.87 13.15 -8.14
N THR A 53 8.69 13.55 -8.61
CA THR A 53 7.43 13.44 -7.86
C THR A 53 6.36 12.83 -8.74
N THR A 54 5.63 11.87 -8.22
CA THR A 54 4.44 11.27 -8.86
C THR A 54 3.26 11.28 -7.91
N PHE A 55 2.05 11.27 -8.47
CA PHE A 55 0.84 10.96 -7.72
C PHE A 55 0.58 9.46 -7.87
N ALA A 56 0.56 8.74 -6.77
CA ALA A 56 0.26 7.31 -6.71
C ALA A 56 -0.23 6.94 -5.30
N LEU A 57 -1.00 5.86 -5.17
CA LEU A 57 -1.55 5.39 -3.88
C LEU A 57 -2.30 6.52 -3.13
N ASP A 58 -3.09 7.29 -3.87
CA ASP A 58 -3.88 8.44 -3.41
C ASP A 58 -3.06 9.54 -2.71
N THR A 59 -1.76 9.66 -3.03
CA THR A 59 -0.87 10.66 -2.44
C THR A 59 0.23 11.11 -3.40
N PHE A 60 0.88 12.24 -3.07
CA PHE A 60 2.10 12.66 -3.77
C PHE A 60 3.33 11.97 -3.15
N ILE A 61 4.07 11.24 -3.98
CA ILE A 61 5.30 10.55 -3.59
C ILE A 61 6.47 11.24 -4.27
N THR A 62 7.40 11.74 -3.46
CA THR A 62 8.64 12.36 -3.94
C THR A 62 9.83 11.47 -3.60
N VAL A 63 10.61 11.12 -4.61
CA VAL A 63 11.88 10.40 -4.45
C VAL A 63 13.01 11.37 -4.67
N SER A 64 13.98 11.41 -3.77
CA SER A 64 15.16 12.27 -3.84
C SER A 64 16.43 11.44 -3.66
N ILE A 65 17.33 11.52 -4.62
CA ILE A 65 18.65 10.85 -4.59
C ILE A 65 19.72 11.91 -4.37
N TYR A 66 20.47 11.78 -3.30
CA TYR A 66 21.54 12.70 -2.92
C TYR A 66 22.90 12.24 -3.44
N ASN A 67 23.87 13.14 -3.44
CA ASN A 67 25.28 12.84 -3.74
C ASN A 67 25.55 12.34 -5.16
N GLY A 68 24.94 12.98 -6.16
CA GLY A 68 25.22 12.66 -7.58
C GLY A 68 24.52 11.41 -8.07
N GLY A 69 23.30 11.18 -7.61
CA GLY A 69 22.47 10.04 -8.02
C GLY A 69 22.30 9.85 -9.51
N ASP A 70 22.08 8.61 -9.91
CA ASP A 70 21.83 8.23 -11.29
C ASP A 70 20.36 8.48 -11.67
N GLU A 71 20.11 9.19 -12.77
CA GLU A 71 18.78 9.43 -13.33
C GLU A 71 18.02 8.13 -13.63
N ASN A 72 18.72 7.06 -14.02
CA ASN A 72 18.08 5.77 -14.28
C ASN A 72 17.52 5.16 -12.98
N VAL A 73 18.25 5.25 -11.87
CA VAL A 73 17.77 4.78 -10.57
C VAL A 73 16.52 5.55 -10.15
N LEU A 74 16.49 6.87 -10.37
CA LEU A 74 15.32 7.67 -10.09
C LEU A 74 14.12 7.23 -10.93
N LYS A 75 14.33 7.07 -12.24
CA LYS A 75 13.32 6.63 -13.19
C LYS A 75 12.79 5.22 -12.86
N GLU A 76 13.66 4.29 -12.52
CA GLU A 76 13.28 2.94 -12.10
C GLU A 76 12.47 2.97 -10.78
N SER A 77 12.88 3.81 -9.82
CA SER A 77 12.14 4.01 -8.57
C SER A 77 10.71 4.53 -8.82
N MET A 78 10.56 5.50 -9.73
CA MET A 78 9.27 6.04 -10.10
C MET A 78 8.40 5.00 -10.82
N GLN A 79 9.00 4.15 -11.66
CA GLN A 79 8.27 3.06 -12.31
C GLN A 79 7.85 1.98 -11.32
N PHE A 80 8.68 1.67 -10.34
CA PHE A 80 8.37 0.75 -9.25
C PHE A 80 7.15 1.21 -8.46
N ILE A 81 7.07 2.51 -8.11
CA ILE A 81 5.92 3.10 -7.43
C ILE A 81 4.63 2.91 -8.26
N ARG A 82 4.69 3.20 -9.57
CA ARG A 82 3.54 3.02 -10.47
C ARG A 82 3.11 1.55 -10.61
N ASN A 83 4.06 0.62 -10.58
CA ASN A 83 3.75 -0.80 -10.60
C ASN A 83 2.98 -1.23 -9.34
N TYR A 84 3.35 -0.71 -8.17
CA TYR A 84 2.62 -0.98 -6.93
C TYR A 84 1.24 -0.31 -6.88
N GLU A 85 1.08 0.86 -7.50
CA GLU A 85 -0.25 1.44 -7.73
C GLU A 85 -1.16 0.45 -8.48
N ASN A 86 -0.66 -0.16 -9.55
CA ASN A 86 -1.41 -1.13 -10.35
C ASN A 86 -1.74 -2.44 -9.59
N ILE A 87 -1.04 -2.72 -8.49
CA ILE A 87 -1.33 -3.90 -7.66
C ILE A 87 -2.25 -3.53 -6.50
N PHE A 88 -1.97 -2.45 -5.79
CA PHE A 88 -2.52 -2.19 -4.45
C PHE A 88 -3.62 -1.13 -4.40
N SER A 89 -3.87 -0.39 -5.49
CA SER A 89 -4.94 0.61 -5.48
C SER A 89 -6.32 -0.04 -5.33
N ALA A 90 -7.10 0.45 -4.38
CA ALA A 90 -8.50 0.06 -4.21
C ALA A 90 -9.44 0.89 -5.11
N THR A 91 -8.95 2.00 -5.68
CA THR A 91 -9.75 2.98 -6.44
C THR A 91 -9.51 2.91 -7.94
N SER A 92 -8.33 2.48 -8.40
CA SER A 92 -8.01 2.37 -9.82
C SER A 92 -8.57 1.08 -10.41
N GLU A 93 -9.48 1.18 -11.39
CA GLU A 93 -10.12 0.02 -12.04
C GLU A 93 -9.14 -0.97 -12.69
N SER A 94 -7.97 -0.49 -13.10
CA SER A 94 -6.92 -1.33 -13.66
C SER A 94 -6.20 -2.16 -12.61
N ALA A 95 -6.22 -1.74 -11.32
CA ALA A 95 -5.46 -2.34 -10.25
C ALA A 95 -6.00 -3.71 -9.83
N GLU A 96 -5.10 -4.55 -9.35
CA GLU A 96 -5.42 -5.92 -8.97
C GLU A 96 -6.32 -5.97 -7.73
N LEU A 97 -6.04 -5.15 -6.71
CA LEU A 97 -6.87 -5.05 -5.50
C LEU A 97 -8.29 -4.53 -5.82
N TYR A 98 -8.40 -3.56 -6.75
CA TYR A 98 -9.72 -3.11 -7.21
C TYR A 98 -10.53 -4.28 -7.80
N LYS A 99 -9.93 -5.06 -8.71
CA LYS A 99 -10.58 -6.23 -9.33
C LYS A 99 -10.93 -7.30 -8.30
N LEU A 100 -10.08 -7.53 -7.31
CA LEU A 100 -10.36 -8.43 -6.20
C LEU A 100 -11.60 -7.99 -5.40
N ASN A 101 -11.73 -6.70 -5.14
CA ASN A 101 -12.87 -6.12 -4.43
C ASN A 101 -14.17 -6.11 -5.26
N HIS A 102 -14.04 -6.02 -6.60
CA HIS A 102 -15.17 -6.03 -7.54
C HIS A 102 -15.37 -7.39 -8.24
N ARG A 103 -14.94 -8.46 -7.59
CA ARG A 103 -15.14 -9.83 -8.06
C ARG A 103 -16.62 -10.13 -8.27
N GLU A 104 -16.93 -11.03 -9.20
CA GLU A 104 -18.30 -11.47 -9.45
C GLU A 104 -18.92 -12.09 -8.18
N LYS A 105 -20.21 -11.81 -7.96
CA LYS A 105 -20.97 -12.35 -6.83
C LYS A 105 -20.92 -13.90 -6.85
N GLY A 106 -20.62 -14.48 -5.70
CA GLY A 106 -20.41 -15.92 -5.54
C GLY A 106 -18.96 -16.37 -5.75
N THR A 107 -18.06 -15.49 -6.17
CA THR A 107 -16.63 -15.81 -6.29
C THR A 107 -15.96 -15.72 -4.93
N MET A 108 -15.74 -16.87 -4.30
CA MET A 108 -15.16 -16.95 -2.96
C MET A 108 -13.66 -17.23 -2.94
N SER A 109 -13.02 -17.37 -4.10
CA SER A 109 -11.59 -17.60 -4.24
C SER A 109 -11.07 -16.92 -5.49
N VAL A 110 -10.00 -16.13 -5.35
CA VAL A 110 -9.37 -15.39 -6.45
C VAL A 110 -7.87 -15.59 -6.37
N GLU A 111 -7.24 -15.96 -7.48
CA GLU A 111 -5.80 -16.00 -7.61
C GLU A 111 -5.26 -14.58 -7.87
N VAL A 112 -4.23 -14.19 -7.13
CA VAL A 112 -3.62 -12.87 -7.18
C VAL A 112 -2.10 -12.97 -7.32
N SER A 113 -1.43 -11.85 -7.60
CA SER A 113 0.03 -11.78 -7.62
C SER A 113 0.65 -12.17 -6.28
N ASP A 114 1.91 -12.62 -6.32
CA ASP A 114 2.70 -12.93 -5.13
C ASP A 114 2.75 -11.73 -4.18
N GLU A 115 2.88 -10.52 -4.72
CA GLU A 115 2.98 -9.27 -3.98
C GLU A 115 1.68 -8.95 -3.24
N LEU A 116 0.54 -9.10 -3.90
CA LEU A 116 -0.77 -8.82 -3.28
C LEU A 116 -1.11 -9.88 -2.24
N ALA A 117 -0.91 -11.17 -2.56
CA ALA A 117 -1.11 -12.26 -1.60
C ALA A 117 -0.26 -12.08 -0.35
N TYR A 118 1.03 -11.76 -0.52
CA TYR A 118 1.94 -11.53 0.59
C TYR A 118 1.50 -10.34 1.47
N LEU A 119 1.10 -9.22 0.86
CA LEU A 119 0.68 -8.05 1.62
C LEU A 119 -0.62 -8.31 2.40
N ILE A 120 -1.59 -8.99 1.77
CA ILE A 120 -2.84 -9.38 2.45
C ILE A 120 -2.55 -10.33 3.62
N ASP A 121 -1.72 -11.36 3.42
CA ASP A 121 -1.34 -12.30 4.50
C ASP A 121 -0.70 -11.56 5.69
N LYS A 122 0.23 -10.64 5.41
CA LYS A 122 0.84 -9.81 6.45
C LYS A 122 -0.15 -8.92 7.17
N ALA A 123 -1.06 -8.30 6.45
CA ALA A 123 -2.09 -7.46 7.04
C ALA A 123 -3.04 -8.27 7.92
N LEU A 124 -3.46 -9.46 7.48
CA LEU A 124 -4.26 -10.40 8.30
C LEU A 124 -3.52 -10.85 9.57
N TYR A 125 -2.20 -11.07 9.47
CA TYR A 125 -1.40 -11.34 10.66
C TYR A 125 -1.50 -10.20 11.70
N TYR A 126 -1.41 -8.93 11.25
CA TYR A 126 -1.55 -7.78 12.15
C TYR A 126 -2.99 -7.59 12.64
N SER A 127 -4.00 -7.88 11.80
CA SER A 127 -5.39 -7.89 12.23
C SER A 127 -5.60 -8.88 13.39
N LYS A 128 -5.02 -10.06 13.28
CA LYS A 128 -5.12 -11.11 14.31
C LYS A 128 -4.40 -10.72 15.61
N ILE A 129 -3.15 -10.25 15.57
CA ILE A 129 -2.40 -9.92 16.79
C ILE A 129 -2.91 -8.65 17.49
N SER A 130 -3.56 -7.75 16.74
CA SER A 130 -4.23 -6.57 17.30
C SER A 130 -5.65 -6.85 17.79
N HIS A 131 -6.12 -8.11 17.70
CA HIS A 131 -7.49 -8.50 18.03
C HIS A 131 -8.55 -7.66 17.28
N GLY A 132 -8.29 -7.32 16.01
CA GLY A 132 -9.18 -6.54 15.15
C GLY A 132 -9.12 -5.03 15.38
N ALA A 133 -8.19 -4.52 16.19
CA ALA A 133 -7.95 -3.07 16.28
C ALA A 133 -7.37 -2.49 14.97
N PHE A 134 -6.69 -3.32 14.20
CA PHE A 134 -6.37 -3.12 12.79
C PHE A 134 -7.14 -4.16 11.97
N ASP A 135 -7.96 -3.72 11.02
CA ASP A 135 -8.74 -4.61 10.16
C ASP A 135 -8.66 -4.13 8.71
N ILE A 136 -8.24 -5.00 7.82
CA ILE A 136 -8.10 -4.67 6.39
C ILE A 136 -9.42 -4.77 5.63
N THR A 137 -10.51 -5.19 6.26
CA THR A 137 -11.81 -5.34 5.61
C THR A 137 -12.69 -4.09 5.74
N THR A 138 -12.08 -2.94 6.01
CA THR A 138 -12.76 -1.65 6.25
C THR A 138 -13.27 -0.96 4.99
N GLU A 139 -13.00 -1.46 3.78
CA GLU A 139 -13.43 -0.80 2.53
C GLU A 139 -14.92 -0.50 2.48
N PRO A 140 -15.86 -1.38 2.90
CA PRO A 140 -17.28 -1.07 2.91
C PRO A 140 -17.69 0.12 3.80
N ILE A 141 -16.87 0.44 4.81
CA ILE A 141 -17.08 1.63 5.63
C ILE A 141 -16.44 2.84 4.97
N LYS A 142 -15.20 2.71 4.47
CA LYS A 142 -14.48 3.81 3.82
C LYS A 142 -15.27 4.39 2.65
N GLU A 143 -15.91 3.54 1.85
CA GLU A 143 -16.73 3.94 0.70
C GLU A 143 -17.93 4.83 1.07
N LEU A 144 -18.36 4.85 2.33
CA LEU A 144 -19.42 5.74 2.78
C LEU A 144 -18.98 7.22 2.82
N TRP A 145 -17.67 7.47 2.89
CA TRP A 145 -17.11 8.82 2.81
C TRP A 145 -16.56 9.06 1.41
N ASP A 146 -17.25 9.89 0.64
CA ASP A 146 -16.72 10.37 -0.64
C ASP A 146 -15.77 11.54 -0.39
N PHE A 147 -14.51 11.23 -0.10
CA PHE A 147 -13.48 12.24 0.15
C PHE A 147 -13.12 13.09 -1.08
N ASN A 148 -13.56 12.67 -2.26
CA ASN A 148 -13.29 13.35 -3.54
C ASN A 148 -14.51 14.13 -4.05
N ALA A 149 -15.65 14.11 -3.37
CA ALA A 149 -16.81 14.90 -3.72
C ALA A 149 -16.52 16.40 -3.58
N GLU A 150 -17.13 17.23 -4.43
CA GLU A 150 -17.04 18.70 -4.32
C GLU A 150 -17.62 19.19 -2.98
N GLU A 151 -18.68 18.54 -2.50
CA GLU A 151 -19.32 18.81 -1.20
C GLU A 151 -19.41 17.48 -0.43
N PRO A 152 -18.37 17.10 0.35
CA PRO A 152 -18.38 15.86 1.11
C PRO A 152 -19.46 15.87 2.20
N GLU A 153 -20.31 14.85 2.22
CA GLU A 153 -21.32 14.66 3.25
C GLU A 153 -20.89 13.59 4.26
N LEU A 154 -21.31 13.77 5.51
CA LEU A 154 -21.11 12.73 6.53
C LEU A 154 -22.12 11.60 6.29
N PRO A 155 -21.67 10.33 6.34
CA PRO A 155 -22.58 9.20 6.24
C PRO A 155 -23.57 9.19 7.42
N SER A 156 -24.77 8.69 7.18
CA SER A 156 -25.75 8.54 8.24
C SER A 156 -25.37 7.42 9.23
N ASP A 157 -25.86 7.51 10.47
CA ASP A 157 -25.65 6.45 11.48
C ASP A 157 -26.22 5.11 10.99
N GLU A 158 -27.28 5.13 10.21
CA GLU A 158 -27.90 3.95 9.62
C GLU A 158 -26.97 3.28 8.61
N SER A 159 -26.40 4.05 7.68
CA SER A 159 -25.48 3.50 6.68
C SER A 159 -24.20 2.92 7.33
N ILE A 160 -23.70 3.56 8.38
CA ILE A 160 -22.57 3.03 9.15
C ILE A 160 -22.95 1.71 9.81
N LYS A 161 -24.12 1.63 10.49
CA LYS A 161 -24.60 0.40 11.13
C LYS A 161 -24.80 -0.76 10.14
N GLU A 162 -25.21 -0.46 8.90
CA GLU A 162 -25.36 -1.47 7.84
C GLU A 162 -24.01 -1.95 7.29
N ALA A 163 -22.99 -1.09 7.29
CA ALA A 163 -21.67 -1.43 6.82
C ALA A 163 -20.80 -2.19 7.84
N LEU A 164 -20.95 -1.87 9.13
CA LEU A 164 -20.16 -2.47 10.22
C LEU A 164 -20.12 -4.01 10.22
N PRO A 165 -21.23 -4.76 10.00
CA PRO A 165 -21.19 -6.22 9.96
C PRO A 165 -20.39 -6.81 8.79
N LYS A 166 -20.03 -6.00 7.79
CA LYS A 166 -19.21 -6.42 6.64
C LYS A 166 -17.72 -6.45 7.00
N VAL A 167 -17.32 -5.68 8.02
CA VAL A 167 -15.94 -5.59 8.51
C VAL A 167 -15.68 -6.74 9.48
N ASP A 168 -14.84 -7.68 9.04
CA ASP A 168 -14.39 -8.81 9.84
C ASP A 168 -13.23 -9.51 9.11
N TYR A 169 -12.01 -9.31 9.55
CA TYR A 169 -10.82 -9.92 8.95
C TYR A 169 -10.86 -11.45 8.94
N ASN A 170 -11.66 -12.09 9.81
CA ASN A 170 -11.83 -13.54 9.81
C ASN A 170 -12.57 -14.06 8.56
N LYS A 171 -13.19 -13.17 7.78
CA LYS A 171 -13.84 -13.52 6.51
C LYS A 171 -12.85 -13.64 5.35
N VAL A 172 -11.57 -13.35 5.57
CA VAL A 172 -10.51 -13.42 4.56
C VAL A 172 -9.42 -14.37 5.01
N SER A 173 -8.91 -15.16 4.08
CA SER A 173 -7.71 -15.99 4.30
C SER A 173 -6.89 -16.07 3.01
N VAL A 174 -5.60 -16.38 3.13
CA VAL A 174 -4.68 -16.55 2.01
C VAL A 174 -4.08 -17.94 2.05
N ASP A 175 -4.06 -18.62 0.89
CA ASP A 175 -3.47 -19.93 0.70
C ASP A 175 -2.61 -19.91 -0.58
N GLY A 176 -1.30 -19.81 -0.41
CA GLY A 176 -0.40 -19.47 -1.52
C GLY A 176 -0.76 -18.11 -2.11
N ASN A 177 -1.11 -18.08 -3.38
CA ASN A 177 -1.54 -16.85 -4.10
C ASN A 177 -3.07 -16.75 -4.20
N THR A 178 -3.81 -17.59 -3.50
CA THR A 178 -5.27 -17.58 -3.54
C THR A 178 -5.82 -16.86 -2.32
N VAL A 179 -6.51 -15.76 -2.55
CA VAL A 179 -7.31 -15.05 -1.54
C VAL A 179 -8.68 -15.67 -1.48
N LYS A 180 -9.10 -16.11 -0.29
CA LYS A 180 -10.39 -16.76 -0.04
C LYS A 180 -11.26 -15.88 0.84
N PHE A 181 -12.54 -15.83 0.52
CA PHE A 181 -13.56 -15.07 1.23
C PHE A 181 -14.66 -16.00 1.75
N THR A 182 -15.32 -15.60 2.82
CA THR A 182 -16.51 -16.31 3.34
C THR A 182 -17.79 -15.49 3.12
N SER A 183 -17.70 -14.30 2.53
CA SER A 183 -18.84 -13.42 2.20
C SER A 183 -18.56 -12.62 0.94
N ASP A 184 -19.60 -12.41 0.13
CA ASP A 184 -19.55 -11.55 -1.07
C ASP A 184 -19.30 -10.08 -0.74
N ASP A 185 -19.77 -9.63 0.42
CA ASP A 185 -19.71 -8.23 0.84
C ASP A 185 -18.35 -7.83 1.44
N THR A 186 -17.44 -8.78 1.62
CA THR A 186 -16.11 -8.49 2.17
C THR A 186 -15.25 -7.87 1.11
N ARG A 187 -14.71 -6.66 1.40
CA ARG A 187 -13.76 -5.92 0.56
C ARG A 187 -12.59 -5.44 1.38
N ILE A 188 -11.42 -5.38 0.76
CA ILE A 188 -10.12 -5.14 1.40
C ILE A 188 -9.65 -3.72 1.10
N ASN A 189 -9.16 -3.04 2.13
CA ASN A 189 -8.40 -1.80 2.02
C ASN A 189 -7.02 -2.00 2.65
N LEU A 190 -5.96 -1.74 1.91
CA LEU A 190 -4.58 -1.87 2.40
C LEU A 190 -4.01 -0.55 2.93
N GLY A 191 -4.77 0.52 2.87
CA GLY A 191 -4.44 1.83 3.44
C GLY A 191 -5.20 2.12 4.75
N ALA A 192 -5.86 1.13 5.31
CA ALA A 192 -6.63 1.26 6.55
C ALA A 192 -5.73 1.25 7.80
#